data_7c49c6a3c2795b83df3c68a1083ca6ab
#
_entry.id   7c49c6a3c2795b83df3c68a1083ca6ab
#
_cell.length_a   1.000
_cell.length_b   1.000
_cell.length_c   1.000
_cell.angle_alpha   90.00
_cell.angle_beta   90.00
_cell.angle_gamma   90.00
#
_symmetry.space_group_name_H-M   'P 1'
#
loop_
_entity.id
_entity.type
_entity.pdbx_description
1 polymer ?
#
loop_
_entity_poly.entity_id
_entity_poly.type
_entity_poly.pdbx_seq_one_letter_code
_entity_poly.pdbx_strand_id
1 'polypeptide(L)'
;GAKIKFYGTCDEKNFENTLTFNNDGIEGDVSGKILDNINFSKVIYIDSPSIFEINYNNVQNNNAYHLNELYRKLLPNEDIDVYDNVYNKDLIDFNNKLNGLLNGRFKFDYNKNEFVFISDKSEYLIKNTASGLKQLGIIQLLLENRGLTKNSFLIIDEPEVNLHPEWQIKFAEILILLVKKLNISLYINTHSPFLAEAIEVYSKYYSLDDEVNFYLTEESGKNKCKFKRIPL
;
A
#
# COMPACT_ATOMS: atom_id res chain seq x y z
N GLY A 1 3.82 -28.58 -5.70
CA GLY A 1 3.32 -27.23 -5.50
C GLY A 1 4.01 -26.55 -4.32
N ALA A 2 4.15 -25.26 -4.34
CA ALA A 2 4.64 -24.48 -3.21
C ALA A 2 3.53 -24.35 -2.15
N LYS A 3 3.92 -24.35 -0.87
CA LYS A 3 2.99 -24.15 0.23
C LYS A 3 3.48 -22.97 1.06
N ILE A 4 2.60 -22.02 1.33
CA ILE A 4 2.85 -20.93 2.26
C ILE A 4 1.97 -21.15 3.49
N LYS A 5 2.60 -21.20 4.66
CA LYS A 5 1.90 -21.31 5.93
C LYS A 5 1.94 -19.96 6.64
N PHE A 6 0.79 -19.53 7.09
CA PHE A 6 0.63 -18.31 7.90
C PHE A 6 0.34 -18.72 9.34
N TYR A 7 1.05 -18.10 10.25
CA TYR A 7 0.82 -18.25 11.68
C TYR A 7 0.54 -16.89 12.27
N GLY A 8 -0.36 -16.83 13.21
CA GLY A 8 -0.66 -15.58 13.89
C GLY A 8 -1.41 -15.81 15.19
N THR A 9 -1.66 -14.72 15.90
CA THR A 9 -2.48 -14.70 17.10
C THR A 9 -3.54 -13.63 16.91
N CYS A 10 -4.80 -14.00 17.07
CA CYS A 10 -5.92 -13.08 17.06
C CYS A 10 -6.77 -13.37 18.29
N ASP A 11 -7.07 -12.33 19.11
CA ASP A 11 -7.84 -12.46 20.37
C ASP A 11 -7.31 -13.59 21.27
N GLU A 12 -5.99 -13.61 21.50
CA GLU A 12 -5.28 -14.63 22.32
C GLU A 12 -5.32 -16.06 21.75
N LYS A 13 -5.85 -16.26 20.55
CA LYS A 13 -5.90 -17.57 19.88
C LYS A 13 -4.89 -17.64 18.75
N ASN A 14 -4.05 -18.67 18.81
CA ASN A 14 -3.11 -18.99 17.73
C ASN A 14 -3.84 -19.58 16.52
N PHE A 15 -3.38 -19.24 15.35
CA PHE A 15 -3.91 -19.79 14.12
C PHE A 15 -2.78 -20.24 13.14
N GLU A 16 -3.10 -21.21 12.32
CA GLU A 16 -2.27 -21.66 11.20
C GLU A 16 -3.14 -21.76 9.94
N ASN A 17 -2.72 -21.11 8.86
CA ASN A 17 -3.32 -21.26 7.54
C ASN A 17 -2.28 -21.70 6.54
N THR A 18 -2.71 -22.45 5.54
CA THR A 18 -1.84 -22.93 4.47
C THR A 18 -2.45 -22.59 3.12
N LEU A 19 -1.68 -21.87 2.28
CA LEU A 19 -1.99 -21.71 0.86
C LEU A 19 -1.13 -22.70 0.07
N THR A 20 -1.73 -23.44 -0.83
CA THR A 20 -1.04 -24.33 -1.76
C THR A 20 -1.11 -23.75 -3.16
N PHE A 21 0.03 -23.64 -3.83
CA PHE A 21 0.15 -23.14 -5.19
C PHE A 21 0.43 -24.32 -6.11
N ASN A 22 -0.41 -24.54 -7.09
CA ASN A 22 -0.24 -25.51 -8.16
C ASN A 22 0.05 -24.82 -9.49
N ASN A 23 0.41 -25.60 -10.52
CA ASN A 23 0.65 -25.06 -11.86
C ASN A 23 -0.57 -24.40 -12.49
N ASP A 24 -1.77 -24.70 -12.00
CA ASP A 24 -3.05 -24.18 -12.50
C ASP A 24 -3.59 -23.00 -11.67
N GLY A 25 -2.86 -22.54 -10.66
CA GLY A 25 -3.26 -21.43 -9.81
C GLY A 25 -3.15 -21.66 -8.31
N ILE A 26 -3.90 -20.91 -7.54
CA ILE A 26 -3.98 -21.04 -6.09
C ILE A 26 -5.10 -22.06 -5.77
N GLU A 27 -4.73 -23.24 -5.35
CA GLU A 27 -5.64 -24.12 -4.60
C GLU A 27 -5.45 -23.82 -3.12
N GLY A 28 -6.32 -23.03 -2.56
CA GLY A 28 -6.33 -22.77 -1.13
C GLY A 28 -7.71 -23.06 -0.59
N ASP A 29 -7.83 -24.11 0.20
CA ASP A 29 -8.82 -24.11 1.26
C ASP A 29 -8.31 -23.11 2.31
N VAL A 30 -8.81 -21.88 2.27
CA VAL A 30 -8.70 -20.98 3.40
C VAL A 30 -9.72 -21.45 4.45
N SER A 31 -9.57 -22.73 4.81
CA SER A 31 -10.37 -23.38 5.85
C SER A 31 -9.73 -23.10 7.20
N GLY A 32 -9.87 -21.91 7.69
CA GLY A 32 -9.51 -21.56 9.04
C GLY A 32 -10.49 -20.52 9.57
N LYS A 33 -10.92 -20.71 10.78
CA LYS A 33 -11.79 -19.77 11.54
C LYS A 33 -11.25 -18.33 11.70
N ILE A 34 -10.20 -17.98 10.96
CA ILE A 34 -9.49 -16.68 11.04
C ILE A 34 -10.23 -15.60 10.29
N LEU A 35 -10.88 -15.92 9.17
CA LEU A 35 -11.61 -14.94 8.38
C LEU A 35 -12.81 -14.37 9.13
N ASP A 36 -13.31 -15.09 10.14
CA ASP A 36 -14.44 -14.62 10.97
C ASP A 36 -14.05 -13.51 11.94
N ASN A 37 -12.74 -13.31 12.22
CA ASN A 37 -12.27 -12.36 13.24
C ASN A 37 -11.33 -11.26 12.69
N ILE A 38 -10.82 -11.38 11.46
CA ILE A 38 -9.99 -10.34 10.84
C ILE A 38 -10.87 -9.52 9.92
N ASN A 39 -11.44 -8.44 10.45
CA ASN A 39 -12.26 -7.50 9.68
C ASN A 39 -11.37 -6.42 9.05
N PHE A 40 -10.59 -6.77 8.01
CA PHE A 40 -10.07 -5.73 7.15
C PHE A 40 -11.19 -5.18 6.29
N SER A 41 -11.34 -3.86 6.29
CA SER A 41 -12.32 -3.19 5.43
C SER A 41 -11.97 -3.38 3.95
N LYS A 42 -10.68 -3.34 3.63
CA LYS A 42 -10.12 -3.52 2.26
C LYS A 42 -8.70 -4.07 2.33
N VAL A 43 -8.32 -4.81 1.30
CA VAL A 43 -6.93 -5.21 1.04
C VAL A 43 -6.46 -4.52 -0.22
N ILE A 44 -5.30 -3.86 -0.16
CA ILE A 44 -4.69 -3.16 -1.28
C ILE A 44 -3.26 -3.68 -1.45
N TYR A 45 -2.90 -4.03 -2.68
CA TYR A 45 -1.54 -4.42 -3.04
C TYR A 45 -0.99 -3.45 -4.07
N ILE A 46 0.19 -2.89 -3.77
CA ILE A 46 0.94 -1.98 -4.63
C ILE A 46 2.27 -2.66 -4.92
N ASP A 47 2.46 -3.10 -6.17
CA ASP A 47 3.70 -3.73 -6.64
C ASP A 47 4.64 -2.72 -7.32
N SER A 48 4.08 -1.68 -7.92
CA SER A 48 4.87 -0.71 -8.68
C SER A 48 4.09 0.57 -8.96
N PRO A 49 4.76 1.74 -9.01
CA PRO A 49 4.16 2.97 -9.51
C PRO A 49 3.87 2.95 -11.00
N SER A 50 4.29 1.91 -11.74
CA SER A 50 4.00 1.73 -13.17
C SER A 50 2.52 1.56 -13.49
N ILE A 51 1.67 1.39 -12.49
CA ILE A 51 0.20 1.37 -12.64
C ILE A 51 -0.32 2.56 -13.46
N PHE A 52 0.33 3.70 -13.37
CA PHE A 52 -0.03 4.89 -14.14
C PHE A 52 0.41 4.87 -15.61
N GLU A 53 1.23 3.92 -16.01
CA GLU A 53 1.69 3.75 -17.38
C GLU A 53 0.79 2.80 -18.16
N ILE A 54 -0.12 2.14 -17.44
CA ILE A 54 -1.09 1.20 -17.99
C ILE A 54 -2.22 2.00 -18.63
N ASN A 55 -2.47 1.77 -19.92
CA ASN A 55 -3.61 2.38 -20.61
C ASN A 55 -4.91 1.68 -20.18
N TYR A 56 -5.93 2.45 -19.76
CA TYR A 56 -7.21 1.94 -19.28
C TYR A 56 -7.84 0.88 -20.20
N ASN A 57 -7.74 1.06 -21.51
CA ASN A 57 -8.26 0.10 -22.49
C ASN A 57 -7.51 -1.24 -22.47
N ASN A 58 -6.28 -1.28 -22.00
CA ASN A 58 -5.47 -2.48 -21.86
C ASN A 58 -5.67 -3.18 -20.51
N VAL A 59 -6.14 -2.44 -19.49
CA VAL A 59 -6.40 -2.97 -18.14
C VAL A 59 -7.47 -4.07 -18.19
N GLN A 60 -8.48 -3.94 -19.07
CA GLN A 60 -9.56 -4.90 -19.16
C GLN A 60 -9.17 -6.22 -19.87
N ASN A 61 -8.13 -6.22 -20.70
CA ASN A 61 -7.92 -7.32 -21.62
C ASN A 61 -6.75 -8.27 -21.31
N ASN A 62 -5.73 -7.87 -20.53
CA ASN A 62 -4.52 -8.71 -20.36
C ASN A 62 -3.72 -8.51 -19.08
N ASN A 63 -4.15 -7.69 -18.12
CA ASN A 63 -3.35 -7.42 -16.92
C ASN A 63 -3.70 -8.35 -15.76
N ALA A 64 -2.73 -8.54 -14.87
CA ALA A 64 -2.92 -9.27 -13.64
C ALA A 64 -4.09 -8.67 -12.83
N TYR A 65 -4.86 -9.52 -12.17
CA TYR A 65 -6.06 -9.14 -11.41
C TYR A 65 -5.80 -8.00 -10.41
N HIS A 66 -4.68 -8.05 -9.70
CA HIS A 66 -4.32 -7.05 -8.69
C HIS A 66 -4.08 -5.64 -9.29
N LEU A 67 -3.54 -5.54 -10.51
CA LEU A 67 -3.36 -4.26 -11.20
C LEU A 67 -4.71 -3.64 -11.58
N ASN A 68 -5.64 -4.47 -12.06
CA ASN A 68 -6.99 -4.02 -12.39
C ASN A 68 -7.73 -3.53 -11.14
N GLU A 69 -7.58 -4.24 -10.04
CA GLU A 69 -8.18 -3.91 -8.76
C GLU A 69 -7.60 -2.60 -8.19
N LEU A 70 -6.27 -2.45 -8.23
CA LEU A 70 -5.60 -1.22 -7.82
C LEU A 70 -6.06 -0.05 -8.68
N TYR A 71 -6.05 -0.21 -10.02
CA TYR A 71 -6.48 0.85 -10.94
C TYR A 71 -7.90 1.34 -10.63
N ARG A 72 -8.84 0.43 -10.41
CA ARG A 72 -10.23 0.78 -10.04
C ARG A 72 -10.30 1.57 -8.74
N LYS A 73 -9.48 1.23 -7.75
CA LYS A 73 -9.42 1.97 -6.48
C LYS A 73 -8.80 3.36 -6.61
N LEU A 74 -8.01 3.61 -7.66
CA LEU A 74 -7.45 4.93 -7.96
C LEU A 74 -8.42 5.84 -8.69
N LEU A 75 -9.44 5.30 -9.36
CA LEU A 75 -10.45 6.10 -10.05
C LEU A 75 -11.40 6.78 -9.06
N PRO A 76 -11.91 7.98 -9.41
CA PRO A 76 -12.94 8.63 -8.63
C PRO A 76 -14.15 7.72 -8.41
N ASN A 77 -14.61 7.66 -7.18
CA ASN A 77 -15.81 6.91 -6.82
C ASN A 77 -17.01 7.86 -6.80
N GLU A 78 -18.00 7.59 -7.65
CA GLU A 78 -19.22 8.42 -7.76
C GLU A 78 -20.18 8.22 -6.59
N ASP A 79 -20.07 7.11 -5.85
CA ASP A 79 -20.96 6.75 -4.72
C ASP A 79 -20.51 7.35 -3.37
N ILE A 80 -19.68 8.40 -3.38
CA ILE A 80 -19.22 9.03 -2.15
C ILE A 80 -20.36 9.87 -1.56
N ASP A 81 -21.13 9.29 -0.64
CA ASP A 81 -22.12 10.00 0.15
C ASP A 81 -21.43 11.08 1.01
N VAL A 82 -21.93 12.31 0.88
CA VAL A 82 -21.42 13.53 1.55
C VAL A 82 -21.56 13.46 3.08
N TYR A 83 -22.24 12.45 3.61
CA TYR A 83 -22.63 12.35 5.02
C TYR A 83 -21.59 11.75 5.97
N ASP A 84 -20.46 11.25 5.50
CA ASP A 84 -19.38 10.74 6.37
C ASP A 84 -18.44 11.84 6.89
N ASN A 85 -19.02 12.89 7.42
CA ASN A 85 -18.29 14.09 7.88
C ASN A 85 -17.37 13.87 9.11
N VAL A 86 -17.50 12.77 9.84
CA VAL A 86 -16.69 12.48 11.05
C VAL A 86 -15.34 11.85 10.68
N TYR A 87 -15.27 11.14 9.56
CA TYR A 87 -14.01 10.61 9.01
C TYR A 87 -13.13 11.66 8.34
N ASN A 88 -13.67 12.87 8.12
CA ASN A 88 -13.11 13.79 7.16
C ASN A 88 -11.91 14.60 7.68
N LYS A 89 -11.85 14.96 8.97
CA LYS A 89 -10.84 15.91 9.44
C LYS A 89 -9.42 15.36 9.40
N ASP A 90 -9.21 14.17 9.95
CA ASP A 90 -7.88 13.54 9.96
C ASP A 90 -7.40 13.20 8.55
N LEU A 91 -8.31 12.80 7.65
CA LEU A 91 -8.02 12.53 6.25
C LEU A 91 -7.74 13.82 5.46
N ILE A 92 -8.50 14.88 5.71
CA ILE A 92 -8.29 16.18 5.09
C ILE A 92 -6.92 16.74 5.49
N ASP A 93 -6.59 16.72 6.78
CA ASP A 93 -5.30 17.20 7.28
C ASP A 93 -4.15 16.37 6.72
N PHE A 94 -4.34 15.06 6.60
CA PHE A 94 -3.36 14.17 6.00
C PHE A 94 -3.18 14.43 4.49
N ASN A 95 -4.26 14.57 3.74
CA ASN A 95 -4.22 14.92 2.32
C ASN A 95 -3.59 16.30 2.09
N ASN A 96 -3.87 17.29 2.95
CA ASN A 96 -3.21 18.58 2.87
C ASN A 96 -1.69 18.46 3.09
N LYS A 97 -1.25 17.60 4.02
CA LYS A 97 0.18 17.32 4.22
C LYS A 97 0.79 16.66 2.97
N LEU A 98 0.10 15.68 2.37
CA LEU A 98 0.53 15.05 1.11
C LEU A 98 0.63 16.05 -0.03
N ASN A 99 -0.40 16.87 -0.22
CA ASN A 99 -0.44 17.89 -1.26
C ASN A 99 0.67 18.92 -1.08
N GLY A 100 0.99 19.29 0.17
CA GLY A 100 2.12 20.16 0.50
C GLY A 100 3.47 19.54 0.16
N LEU A 101 3.64 18.25 0.40
CA LEU A 101 4.87 17.54 0.03
C LEU A 101 5.03 17.37 -1.48
N LEU A 102 3.91 17.14 -2.18
CA LEU A 102 3.87 17.00 -3.63
C LEU A 102 4.01 18.34 -4.37
N ASN A 103 3.75 19.46 -3.71
CA ASN A 103 3.51 20.77 -4.34
C ASN A 103 2.47 20.68 -5.48
N GLY A 104 1.43 19.90 -5.27
CA GLY A 104 0.38 19.62 -6.23
C GLY A 104 -0.47 18.42 -5.85
N ARG A 105 -1.28 17.97 -6.79
CA ARG A 105 -2.16 16.82 -6.59
C ARG A 105 -2.32 16.00 -7.85
N PHE A 106 -2.56 14.72 -7.69
CA PHE A 106 -2.97 13.83 -8.76
C PHE A 106 -4.51 13.81 -8.87
N LYS A 107 -5.00 13.68 -10.09
CA LYS A 107 -6.42 13.44 -10.37
C LYS A 107 -6.58 12.62 -11.65
N PHE A 108 -7.75 12.03 -11.84
CA PHE A 108 -8.16 11.45 -13.11
C PHE A 108 -8.85 12.51 -13.97
N ASP A 109 -8.39 12.70 -15.21
CA ASP A 109 -9.02 13.59 -16.18
C ASP A 109 -9.89 12.76 -17.14
N TYR A 110 -11.19 12.87 -16.99
CA TYR A 110 -12.17 12.14 -17.81
C TYR A 110 -12.13 12.52 -19.30
N ASN A 111 -11.75 13.77 -19.62
CA ASN A 111 -11.66 14.19 -21.02
C ASN A 111 -10.47 13.54 -21.74
N LYS A 112 -9.37 13.33 -21.01
CA LYS A 112 -8.17 12.69 -21.53
C LYS A 112 -8.16 11.19 -21.28
N ASN A 113 -9.05 10.69 -20.40
CA ASN A 113 -9.07 9.31 -19.91
C ASN A 113 -7.72 8.86 -19.34
N GLU A 114 -7.04 9.78 -18.63
CA GLU A 114 -5.70 9.59 -18.08
C GLU A 114 -5.58 10.26 -16.71
N PHE A 115 -4.66 9.74 -15.88
CA PHE A 115 -4.24 10.45 -14.67
C PHE A 115 -3.33 11.61 -15.02
N VAL A 116 -3.51 12.74 -14.34
CA VAL A 116 -2.72 13.95 -14.48
C VAL A 116 -2.23 14.44 -13.12
N PHE A 117 -1.09 15.12 -13.13
CA PHE A 117 -0.57 15.84 -11.97
C PHE A 117 -0.77 17.34 -12.17
N ILE A 118 -1.38 18.00 -11.20
CA ILE A 118 -1.61 19.44 -11.22
C ILE A 118 -0.75 20.07 -10.15
N SER A 119 0.16 20.94 -10.55
CA SER A 119 0.84 21.89 -9.69
C SER A 119 0.21 23.27 -9.83
N ASP A 120 0.59 24.23 -8.98
CA ASP A 120 -0.02 25.60 -8.91
C ASP A 120 -0.14 26.30 -10.25
N LYS A 121 0.66 25.94 -11.26
CA LYS A 121 0.77 26.68 -12.52
C LYS A 121 0.55 25.82 -13.77
N SER A 122 0.53 24.50 -13.66
CA SER A 122 0.57 23.64 -14.83
C SER A 122 -0.01 22.27 -14.57
N GLU A 123 -0.56 21.67 -15.60
CA GLU A 123 -1.01 20.29 -15.62
C GLU A 123 -0.03 19.43 -16.42
N TYR A 124 0.37 18.32 -15.86
CA TYR A 124 1.32 17.39 -16.47
C TYR A 124 0.68 16.01 -16.60
N LEU A 125 0.94 15.34 -17.72
CA LEU A 125 0.61 13.91 -17.82
C LEU A 125 1.47 13.15 -16.82
N ILE A 126 0.87 12.20 -16.11
CA ILE A 126 1.53 11.48 -15.02
C ILE A 126 2.78 10.73 -15.48
N LYS A 127 2.80 10.24 -16.73
CA LYS A 127 3.98 9.59 -17.33
C LYS A 127 5.23 10.48 -17.36
N ASN A 128 5.03 11.81 -17.37
CA ASN A 128 6.11 12.80 -17.39
C ASN A 128 6.53 13.25 -15.98
N THR A 129 5.93 12.70 -14.92
CA THR A 129 6.28 13.03 -13.55
C THR A 129 7.36 12.08 -13.02
N ALA A 130 8.15 12.55 -12.04
CA ALA A 130 9.13 11.72 -11.38
C ALA A 130 8.47 10.52 -10.67
N SER A 131 9.13 9.36 -10.68
CA SER A 131 8.61 8.13 -10.08
C SER A 131 8.29 8.27 -8.59
N GLY A 132 9.09 9.05 -7.87
CA GLY A 132 8.82 9.34 -6.46
C GLY A 132 7.50 10.06 -6.21
N LEU A 133 7.15 10.99 -7.09
CA LEU A 133 5.84 11.65 -7.03
C LEU A 133 4.72 10.66 -7.33
N LYS A 134 4.93 9.70 -8.25
CA LYS A 134 3.93 8.67 -8.59
C LYS A 134 3.59 7.81 -7.38
N GLN A 135 4.59 7.37 -6.57
CA GLN A 135 4.34 6.59 -5.35
C GLN A 135 3.44 7.32 -4.36
N LEU A 136 3.76 8.59 -4.08
CA LEU A 136 2.92 9.43 -3.23
C LEU A 136 1.54 9.69 -3.84
N GLY A 137 1.48 9.84 -5.17
CA GLY A 137 0.23 10.00 -5.91
C GLY A 137 -0.71 8.82 -5.79
N ILE A 138 -0.19 7.58 -5.75
CA ILE A 138 -1.00 6.39 -5.48
C ILE A 138 -1.66 6.50 -4.11
N ILE A 139 -0.89 6.83 -3.07
CA ILE A 139 -1.43 6.98 -1.71
C ILE A 139 -2.48 8.09 -1.67
N GLN A 140 -2.20 9.25 -2.29
CA GLN A 140 -3.14 10.36 -2.37
C GLN A 140 -4.47 9.94 -3.01
N LEU A 141 -4.41 9.33 -4.21
CA LEU A 141 -5.60 8.90 -4.94
C LEU A 141 -6.39 7.82 -4.18
N LEU A 142 -5.70 6.86 -3.55
CA LEU A 142 -6.34 5.84 -2.72
C LEU A 142 -7.11 6.44 -1.55
N LEU A 143 -6.60 7.50 -0.95
CA LEU A 143 -7.27 8.21 0.14
C LEU A 143 -8.44 9.04 -0.38
N GLU A 144 -8.22 9.86 -1.42
CA GLU A 144 -9.25 10.73 -2.00
C GLU A 144 -10.44 9.93 -2.54
N ASN A 145 -10.16 8.81 -3.19
CA ASN A 145 -11.18 7.96 -3.81
C ASN A 145 -11.66 6.83 -2.89
N ARG A 146 -11.34 6.90 -1.59
CA ARG A 146 -11.70 5.89 -0.59
C ARG A 146 -11.27 4.46 -0.97
N GLY A 147 -10.27 4.31 -1.80
CA GLY A 147 -9.59 3.05 -2.05
C GLY A 147 -8.94 2.51 -0.79
N LEU A 148 -8.33 3.40 0.00
CA LEU A 148 -7.75 3.13 1.31
C LEU A 148 -8.63 3.78 2.39
N THR A 149 -9.07 2.99 3.36
CA THR A 149 -9.95 3.42 4.45
C THR A 149 -9.44 2.90 5.80
N LYS A 150 -10.08 3.31 6.88
CA LYS A 150 -9.76 2.79 8.22
C LYS A 150 -9.84 1.26 8.27
N ASN A 151 -8.92 0.63 9.01
CA ASN A 151 -8.80 -0.82 9.14
C ASN A 151 -8.55 -1.55 7.80
N SER A 152 -7.96 -0.90 6.82
CA SER A 152 -7.49 -1.55 5.59
C SER A 152 -6.17 -2.29 5.84
N PHE A 153 -5.88 -3.26 4.99
CA PHE A 153 -4.56 -3.89 4.90
C PHE A 153 -3.86 -3.42 3.64
N LEU A 154 -2.73 -2.75 3.79
CA LEU A 154 -1.92 -2.22 2.70
C LEU A 154 -0.62 -3.02 2.57
N ILE A 155 -0.40 -3.58 1.40
CA ILE A 155 0.80 -4.32 1.05
C ILE A 155 1.54 -3.52 -0.01
N ILE A 156 2.82 -3.23 0.21
CA ILE A 156 3.66 -2.50 -0.73
C ILE A 156 4.95 -3.29 -0.98
N ASP A 157 5.21 -3.56 -2.25
CA ASP A 157 6.43 -4.23 -2.68
C ASP A 157 7.42 -3.21 -3.23
N GLU A 158 8.64 -3.24 -2.71
CA GLU A 158 9.77 -2.38 -3.12
C GLU A 158 9.41 -0.90 -3.32
N PRO A 159 8.78 -0.23 -2.33
CA PRO A 159 8.35 1.17 -2.50
C PRO A 159 9.49 2.15 -2.75
N GLU A 160 10.72 1.77 -2.46
CA GLU A 160 11.92 2.57 -2.69
C GLU A 160 12.38 2.61 -4.14
N VAL A 161 11.89 1.75 -5.00
CA VAL A 161 12.32 1.67 -6.39
C VAL A 161 12.16 3.03 -7.07
N ASN A 162 13.27 3.53 -7.63
CA ASN A 162 13.36 4.84 -8.26
C ASN A 162 13.13 6.05 -7.31
N LEU A 163 13.17 5.87 -5.99
CA LEU A 163 13.11 6.95 -5.01
C LEU A 163 14.52 7.40 -4.59
N HIS A 164 14.77 8.70 -4.68
CA HIS A 164 15.94 9.28 -4.02
C HIS A 164 15.84 9.06 -2.49
N PRO A 165 16.95 8.82 -1.76
CA PRO A 165 16.92 8.58 -0.31
C PRO A 165 16.08 9.57 0.50
N GLU A 166 16.15 10.85 0.18
CA GLU A 166 15.31 11.89 0.82
C GLU A 166 13.81 11.61 0.70
N TRP A 167 13.38 11.11 -0.46
CA TRP A 167 11.99 10.76 -0.69
C TRP A 167 11.59 9.45 0.00
N GLN A 168 12.53 8.51 0.17
CA GLN A 168 12.29 7.29 0.95
C GLN A 168 11.99 7.64 2.41
N ILE A 169 12.73 8.60 2.99
CA ILE A 169 12.51 9.08 4.34
C ILE A 169 11.12 9.74 4.48
N LYS A 170 10.76 10.63 3.55
CA LYS A 170 9.44 11.27 3.53
C LYS A 170 8.30 10.24 3.35
N PHE A 171 8.53 9.26 2.51
CA PHE A 171 7.55 8.19 2.27
C PHE A 171 7.34 7.32 3.50
N ALA A 172 8.43 6.97 4.22
CA ALA A 172 8.35 6.25 5.48
C ALA A 172 7.49 7.00 6.51
N GLU A 173 7.68 8.31 6.67
CA GLU A 173 6.86 9.12 7.57
C GLU A 173 5.37 9.05 7.20
N ILE A 174 5.06 9.16 5.91
CA ILE A 174 3.69 9.07 5.42
C ILE A 174 3.07 7.71 5.74
N LEU A 175 3.79 6.61 5.51
CA LEU A 175 3.32 5.25 5.78
C LEU A 175 3.04 5.05 7.28
N ILE A 176 3.91 5.52 8.16
CA ILE A 176 3.69 5.43 9.61
C ILE A 176 2.50 6.31 10.05
N LEU A 177 2.35 7.48 9.46
CA LEU A 177 1.18 8.33 9.72
C LEU A 177 -0.13 7.69 9.26
N LEU A 178 -0.13 6.95 8.15
CA LEU A 178 -1.31 6.18 7.70
C LEU A 178 -1.69 5.12 8.74
N VAL A 179 -0.72 4.37 9.26
CA VAL A 179 -0.96 3.41 10.35
C VAL A 179 -1.59 4.12 11.54
N LYS A 180 -0.96 5.21 12.01
CA LYS A 180 -1.40 5.94 13.20
C LYS A 180 -2.80 6.57 13.06
N LYS A 181 -3.10 7.16 11.91
CA LYS A 181 -4.33 7.93 11.69
C LYS A 181 -5.52 7.09 11.23
N LEU A 182 -5.26 6.06 10.43
CA LEU A 182 -6.29 5.23 9.82
C LEU A 182 -6.38 3.84 10.44
N ASN A 183 -5.50 3.52 11.39
CA ASN A 183 -5.43 2.18 11.98
C ASN A 183 -5.34 1.09 10.89
N ILE A 184 -4.54 1.33 9.85
CA ILE A 184 -4.30 0.33 8.82
C ILE A 184 -3.24 -0.66 9.27
N SER A 185 -3.36 -1.90 8.79
CA SER A 185 -2.24 -2.85 8.85
C SER A 185 -1.37 -2.67 7.61
N LEU A 186 -0.06 -2.55 7.82
CA LEU A 186 0.90 -2.27 6.76
C LEU A 186 1.93 -3.41 6.66
N TYR A 187 2.11 -3.93 5.45
CA TYR A 187 3.21 -4.85 5.13
C TYR A 187 4.06 -4.25 4.03
N ILE A 188 5.37 -4.18 4.25
CA ILE A 188 6.33 -3.66 3.28
C ILE A 188 7.39 -4.71 3.03
N ASN A 189 7.64 -4.99 1.77
CA ASN A 189 8.83 -5.69 1.33
C ASN A 189 9.80 -4.66 0.76
N THR A 190 11.03 -4.62 1.26
CA THR A 190 12.02 -3.62 0.86
C THR A 190 13.43 -4.16 0.87
N HIS A 191 14.25 -3.68 -0.05
CA HIS A 191 15.70 -3.90 -0.08
C HIS A 191 16.48 -2.66 0.37
N SER A 192 15.79 -1.56 0.73
CA SER A 192 16.44 -0.31 1.14
C SER A 192 16.68 -0.25 2.64
N PRO A 193 17.95 -0.18 3.08
CA PRO A 193 18.25 0.08 4.48
C PRO A 193 17.77 1.48 4.93
N PHE A 194 17.77 2.47 4.02
CA PHE A 194 17.29 3.83 4.32
C PHE A 194 15.80 3.85 4.64
N LEU A 195 14.99 3.11 3.87
CA LEU A 195 13.57 3.03 4.13
C LEU A 195 13.30 2.28 5.44
N ALA A 196 13.98 1.16 5.67
CA ALA A 196 13.81 0.37 6.89
C ALA A 196 14.19 1.18 8.15
N GLU A 197 15.34 1.87 8.12
CA GLU A 197 15.78 2.75 9.21
C GLU A 197 14.80 3.92 9.43
N ALA A 198 14.30 4.54 8.36
CA ALA A 198 13.34 5.63 8.47
C ALA A 198 12.00 5.14 9.08
N ILE A 199 11.53 3.95 8.72
CA ILE A 199 10.35 3.33 9.34
C ILE A 199 10.58 3.11 10.84
N GLU A 200 11.75 2.59 11.24
CA GLU A 200 12.11 2.40 12.65
C GLU A 200 12.10 3.74 13.41
N VAL A 201 12.76 4.76 12.87
CA VAL A 201 12.84 6.09 13.50
C VAL A 201 11.45 6.71 13.65
N TYR A 202 10.64 6.70 12.61
CA TYR A 202 9.29 7.28 12.66
C TYR A 202 8.33 6.46 13.50
N SER A 203 8.47 5.14 13.58
CA SER A 203 7.64 4.32 14.47
C SER A 203 7.89 4.70 15.94
N LYS A 204 9.16 4.88 16.34
CA LYS A 204 9.54 5.38 17.67
C LYS A 204 9.02 6.81 17.91
N TYR A 205 9.23 7.70 16.94
CA TYR A 205 8.79 9.09 17.05
C TYR A 205 7.28 9.23 17.26
N TYR A 206 6.50 8.38 16.60
CA TYR A 206 5.03 8.37 16.71
C TYR A 206 4.49 7.40 17.76
N SER A 207 5.34 6.75 18.57
CA SER A 207 4.98 5.78 19.63
C SER A 207 4.21 4.58 19.10
N LEU A 208 4.72 3.98 18.04
CA LEU A 208 4.22 2.76 17.39
C LEU A 208 5.30 1.65 17.35
N ASP A 209 6.38 1.80 18.09
CA ASP A 209 7.52 0.88 18.10
C ASP A 209 7.13 -0.53 18.55
N ASP A 210 6.23 -0.67 19.48
CA ASP A 210 5.70 -1.97 19.93
C ASP A 210 4.83 -2.67 18.86
N GLU A 211 4.34 -1.93 17.86
CA GLU A 211 3.46 -2.44 16.81
C GLU A 211 4.22 -2.81 15.52
N VAL A 212 5.51 -2.43 15.42
CA VAL A 212 6.33 -2.68 14.22
C VAL A 212 7.23 -3.89 14.42
N ASN A 213 7.28 -4.75 13.40
CA ASN A 213 8.15 -5.90 13.39
C ASN A 213 8.99 -5.93 12.11
N PHE A 214 10.29 -6.17 12.24
CA PHE A 214 11.20 -6.33 11.12
C PHE A 214 11.60 -7.79 10.96
N TYR A 215 11.65 -8.25 9.72
CA TYR A 215 12.06 -9.60 9.37
C TYR A 215 13.11 -9.56 8.28
N LEU A 216 14.17 -10.34 8.47
CA LEU A 216 15.19 -10.57 7.45
C LEU A 216 14.97 -11.95 6.83
N THR A 217 15.09 -12.03 5.51
CA THR A 217 15.12 -13.30 4.80
C THR A 217 16.54 -13.87 4.82
N GLU A 218 16.70 -15.08 5.33
CA GLU A 218 17.96 -15.82 5.33
C GLU A 218 17.83 -17.10 4.47
N GLU A 219 18.81 -17.37 3.61
CA GLU A 219 18.86 -18.66 2.91
C GLU A 219 19.08 -19.80 3.91
N SER A 220 18.25 -20.83 3.82
CA SER A 220 18.30 -21.99 4.73
C SER A 220 18.40 -23.33 3.98
N GLY A 221 19.31 -23.40 3.00
CA GLY A 221 19.56 -24.57 2.15
C GLY A 221 19.06 -24.39 0.71
N LYS A 222 19.25 -25.40 -0.16
CA LYS A 222 18.87 -25.33 -1.57
C LYS A 222 17.38 -24.95 -1.71
N ASN A 223 17.13 -23.76 -2.26
CA ASN A 223 15.79 -23.22 -2.55
C ASN A 223 14.85 -23.06 -1.34
N LYS A 224 15.40 -22.78 -0.16
CA LYS A 224 14.61 -22.51 1.04
C LYS A 224 15.07 -21.21 1.69
N CYS A 225 14.12 -20.35 2.05
CA CYS A 225 14.35 -19.16 2.84
C CYS A 225 13.63 -19.26 4.19
N LYS A 226 14.20 -18.63 5.20
CA LYS A 226 13.57 -18.43 6.52
C LYS A 226 13.46 -16.96 6.79
N PHE A 227 12.38 -16.58 7.47
CA PHE A 227 12.22 -15.25 8.02
C PHE A 227 12.76 -15.24 9.45
N LYS A 228 13.65 -14.30 9.74
CA LYS A 228 14.19 -14.09 11.08
C LYS A 228 13.75 -12.71 11.55
N ARG A 229 13.02 -12.69 12.66
CA ARG A 229 12.66 -11.42 13.31
C ARG A 229 13.93 -10.74 13.83
N ILE A 230 14.08 -9.48 13.50
CA ILE A 230 15.16 -8.62 14.02
C ILE A 230 14.59 -7.87 15.22
N PRO A 231 15.23 -7.92 16.40
CA PRO A 231 14.85 -7.06 17.51
C PRO A 231 15.13 -5.59 17.14
N LEU A 232 14.22 -4.70 17.50
CA LEU A 232 14.36 -3.23 17.41
C LEU A 232 15.26 -2.71 18.52
#